data_f33733919ba5aa05efa5c4e2743a9d30
#
_entry.id   f33733919ba5aa05efa5c4e2743a9d30
#
_cell.length_a   1.000
_cell.length_b   1.000
_cell.length_c   1.000
_cell.angle_alpha   90.00
_cell.angle_beta   90.00
_cell.angle_gamma   90.00
#
_symmetry.space_group_name_H-M   'P 1'
#
loop_
_entity.id
_entity.type
_entity.pdbx_description
1 polymer ?
#
loop_
_entity_poly.entity_id
_entity_poly.type
_entity_poly.pdbx_seq_one_letter_code
_entity_poly.pdbx_strand_id
1 'polypeptide(L)'
;MTYKTAMVSLAVGQLNEARLEVAAQLAELFGARLIGAAAAEFSPPLYFMEGESAERLIDQGRAAVQDRLKALESEFRAATKNHAVEVEWRCAEDFPTRFVVRQARACDIIVVGEAAHGELADPYVRVDTSDLVLQVGRPLLVVPETCNWL
;
A
#
# COMPACT_ATOMS: atom_id res chain seq x y z
N MET A 1 13.81 7.82 -20.81
CA MET A 1 12.95 6.77 -20.23
C MET A 1 11.68 7.45 -19.70
N THR A 2 10.53 6.94 -20.03
CA THR A 2 9.27 7.57 -19.65
C THR A 2 8.41 6.54 -18.93
N TYR A 3 7.97 6.85 -17.72
CA TYR A 3 6.99 6.05 -16.99
C TYR A 3 5.58 6.42 -17.47
N LYS A 4 4.77 5.44 -17.82
CA LYS A 4 3.37 5.64 -18.20
C LYS A 4 2.41 5.34 -17.06
N THR A 5 2.82 4.49 -16.15
CA THR A 5 2.04 4.11 -14.98
C THR A 5 2.94 3.96 -13.77
N ALA A 6 2.69 4.75 -12.75
CA ALA A 6 3.30 4.61 -11.43
C ALA A 6 2.31 3.94 -10.46
N MET A 7 2.82 3.24 -9.47
CA MET A 7 2.03 2.68 -8.37
C MET A 7 2.59 3.17 -7.04
N VAL A 8 1.73 3.53 -6.11
CA VAL A 8 2.11 3.80 -4.73
C VAL A 8 1.47 2.76 -3.81
N SER A 9 2.29 2.12 -2.99
CA SER A 9 1.84 1.18 -1.97
C SER A 9 1.60 1.90 -0.65
N LEU A 10 0.35 1.90 -0.18
CA LEU A 10 -0.03 2.44 1.10
C LEU A 10 -0.07 1.34 2.15
N ALA A 11 0.31 1.68 3.37
CA ALA A 11 0.34 0.75 4.49
C ALA A 11 -0.64 1.16 5.58
N VAL A 12 -1.36 0.18 6.09
CA VAL A 12 -2.23 0.34 7.26
C VAL A 12 -1.38 0.64 8.50
N GLY A 13 -1.79 1.65 9.28
CA GLY A 13 -1.11 2.01 10.51
C GLY A 13 0.25 2.70 10.35
N GLN A 14 0.55 3.19 9.16
CA GLN A 14 1.74 4.00 8.88
C GLN A 14 1.36 5.38 8.34
N LEU A 15 2.31 6.31 8.41
CA LEU A 15 2.20 7.60 7.73
C LEU A 15 2.43 7.38 6.23
N ASN A 16 1.45 7.75 5.43
CA ASN A 16 1.50 7.58 3.97
C ASN A 16 1.73 8.92 3.23
N GLU A 17 1.67 10.04 3.93
CA GLU A 17 1.69 11.38 3.35
C GLU A 17 2.91 11.62 2.46
N ALA A 18 4.12 11.34 2.95
CA ALA A 18 5.35 11.54 2.19
C ALA A 18 5.37 10.73 0.89
N ARG A 19 5.06 9.44 0.95
CA ARG A 19 5.05 8.57 -0.23
C ARG A 19 3.95 8.93 -1.22
N LEU A 20 2.81 9.40 -0.74
CA LEU A 20 1.71 9.87 -1.58
C LEU A 20 2.08 11.13 -2.34
N GLU A 21 2.67 12.11 -1.66
CA GLU A 21 3.11 13.36 -2.27
C GLU A 21 4.19 13.12 -3.33
N VAL A 22 5.21 12.34 -3.01
CA VAL A 22 6.28 11.98 -3.96
C VAL A 22 5.73 11.20 -5.16
N ALA A 23 4.80 10.27 -4.94
CA ALA A 23 4.20 9.50 -6.01
C ALA A 23 3.33 10.35 -6.94
N ALA A 24 2.59 11.31 -6.39
CA ALA A 24 1.79 12.25 -7.16
C ALA A 24 2.68 13.17 -8.00
N GLN A 25 3.75 13.73 -7.42
CA GLN A 25 4.74 14.53 -8.15
C GLN A 25 5.43 13.74 -9.27
N LEU A 26 5.80 12.48 -9.00
CA LEU A 26 6.38 11.59 -10.00
C LEU A 26 5.43 11.36 -11.18
N ALA A 27 4.18 11.05 -10.88
CA ALA A 27 3.17 10.82 -11.90
C ALA A 27 2.90 12.09 -12.72
N GLU A 28 2.82 13.24 -12.08
CA GLU A 28 2.64 14.54 -12.75
C GLU A 28 3.84 14.89 -13.64
N LEU A 29 5.07 14.69 -13.14
CA LEU A 29 6.30 14.95 -13.89
C LEU A 29 6.37 14.15 -15.20
N PHE A 30 5.94 12.90 -15.18
CA PHE A 30 5.97 12.03 -16.36
C PHE A 30 4.66 12.00 -17.16
N GLY A 31 3.60 12.68 -16.71
CA GLY A 31 2.27 12.55 -17.27
C GLY A 31 1.74 11.11 -17.16
N ALA A 32 2.10 10.43 -16.09
CA ALA A 32 1.77 9.04 -15.84
C ALA A 32 0.45 8.90 -15.09
N ARG A 33 -0.24 7.77 -15.29
CA ARG A 33 -1.34 7.36 -14.42
C ARG A 33 -0.78 6.87 -13.08
N LEU A 34 -1.46 7.19 -11.98
CA LEU A 34 -1.09 6.76 -10.64
C LEU A 34 -2.08 5.72 -10.09
N ILE A 35 -1.58 4.55 -9.76
CA ILE A 35 -2.33 3.48 -9.09
C ILE A 35 -2.02 3.54 -7.59
N GLY A 36 -3.02 3.79 -6.76
CA GLY A 36 -2.94 3.57 -5.33
C GLY A 36 -3.23 2.10 -5.03
N ALA A 37 -2.36 1.45 -4.29
CA ALA A 37 -2.49 0.04 -3.94
C ALA A 37 -2.36 -0.17 -2.44
N ALA A 38 -3.29 -0.90 -1.84
CA ALA A 38 -3.25 -1.28 -0.44
C ALA A 38 -3.83 -2.67 -0.23
N ALA A 39 -3.22 -3.41 0.66
CA ALA A 39 -3.75 -4.68 1.14
C ALA A 39 -3.45 -4.84 2.61
N ALA A 40 -4.32 -5.55 3.29
CA ALA A 40 -4.11 -6.01 4.64
C ALA A 40 -4.88 -7.31 4.85
N GLU A 41 -4.32 -8.19 5.65
CA GLU A 41 -4.93 -9.46 6.04
C GLU A 41 -5.30 -9.41 7.53
N PHE A 42 -6.41 -10.01 7.89
CA PHE A 42 -6.75 -10.18 9.29
C PHE A 42 -5.82 -11.23 9.92
N SER A 43 -5.11 -10.84 10.99
CA SER A 43 -4.32 -11.76 11.80
C SER A 43 -5.16 -12.27 12.96
N PRO A 44 -5.62 -13.54 12.94
CA PRO A 44 -6.38 -14.08 14.05
C PRO A 44 -5.50 -14.16 15.30
N PRO A 45 -6.06 -13.92 16.49
CA PRO A 45 -5.32 -14.08 17.73
C PRO A 45 -4.89 -15.54 17.92
N LEU A 46 -3.73 -15.73 18.55
CA LEU A 46 -3.13 -17.05 18.79
C LEU A 46 -4.02 -17.99 19.66
N TYR A 47 -4.98 -17.42 20.38
CA TYR A 47 -5.93 -18.16 21.20
C TYR A 47 -7.25 -18.26 20.45
N PHE A 48 -7.50 -19.41 19.86
CA PHE A 48 -8.78 -19.71 19.24
C PHE A 48 -9.82 -19.99 20.33
N MET A 49 -10.86 -19.20 20.34
CA MET A 49 -12.13 -19.59 20.93
C MET A 49 -12.88 -20.41 19.88
N GLU A 50 -13.44 -21.56 20.26
CA GLU A 50 -14.25 -22.35 19.35
C GLU A 50 -15.71 -21.85 19.33
N GLY A 51 -16.42 -22.05 18.23
CA GLY A 51 -17.85 -21.80 18.07
C GLY A 51 -18.19 -20.38 17.59
N GLU A 52 -19.40 -19.92 17.91
CA GLU A 52 -19.95 -18.62 17.47
C GLU A 52 -19.09 -17.41 17.87
N SER A 53 -18.38 -17.47 18.99
CA SER A 53 -17.50 -16.39 19.44
C SER A 53 -16.28 -16.22 18.55
N ALA A 54 -15.73 -17.33 18.02
CA ALA A 54 -14.62 -17.30 17.08
C ALA A 54 -15.06 -16.72 15.73
N GLU A 55 -16.23 -17.11 15.21
CA GLU A 55 -16.78 -16.59 13.97
C GLU A 55 -17.04 -15.08 14.07
N ARG A 56 -17.62 -14.61 15.17
CA ARG A 56 -17.83 -13.16 15.40
C ARG A 56 -16.53 -12.37 15.44
N LEU A 57 -15.50 -12.92 16.07
CA LEU A 57 -14.19 -12.26 16.16
C LEU A 57 -13.53 -12.15 14.78
N ILE A 58 -13.62 -13.20 13.96
CA ILE A 58 -13.12 -13.20 12.58
C ILE A 58 -13.89 -12.19 11.74
N ASP A 59 -15.21 -12.16 11.80
CA ASP A 59 -16.04 -11.23 11.04
C ASP A 59 -15.77 -9.78 11.44
N GLN A 60 -15.62 -9.50 12.74
CA GLN A 60 -15.25 -8.18 13.23
C GLN A 60 -13.84 -7.75 12.78
N GLY A 61 -12.88 -8.67 12.81
CA GLY A 61 -11.52 -8.43 12.37
C GLY A 61 -11.44 -8.12 10.88
N ARG A 62 -12.16 -8.86 10.05
CA ARG A 62 -12.28 -8.62 8.61
C ARG A 62 -12.98 -7.28 8.31
N ALA A 63 -14.06 -6.98 9.02
CA ALA A 63 -14.74 -5.69 8.89
C ALA A 63 -13.80 -4.52 9.24
N ALA A 64 -12.99 -4.65 10.27
CA ALA A 64 -11.99 -3.64 10.65
C ALA A 64 -10.92 -3.46 9.57
N VAL A 65 -10.46 -4.53 8.92
CA VAL A 65 -9.53 -4.46 7.78
C VAL A 65 -10.18 -3.71 6.62
N GLN A 66 -11.41 -4.02 6.26
CA GLN A 66 -12.14 -3.34 5.19
C GLN A 66 -12.30 -1.84 5.47
N ASP A 67 -12.61 -1.46 6.69
CA ASP A 67 -12.73 -0.05 7.09
C ASP A 67 -11.40 0.69 6.98
N ARG A 68 -10.29 0.06 7.35
CA ARG A 68 -8.94 0.62 7.20
C ARG A 68 -8.55 0.79 5.73
N LEU A 69 -8.89 -0.16 4.86
CA LEU A 69 -8.65 -0.06 3.43
C LEU A 69 -9.46 1.09 2.79
N LYS A 70 -10.70 1.28 3.21
CA LYS A 70 -11.53 2.43 2.80
C LYS A 70 -10.94 3.77 3.25
N ALA A 71 -10.40 3.83 4.47
CA ALA A 71 -9.73 5.02 4.97
C ALA A 71 -8.49 5.37 4.15
N LEU A 72 -7.70 4.36 3.75
CA LEU A 72 -6.55 4.54 2.86
C LEU A 72 -6.95 5.03 1.46
N GLU A 73 -8.05 4.55 0.91
CA GLU A 73 -8.59 5.07 -0.35
C GLU A 73 -8.93 6.56 -0.25
N SER A 74 -9.58 6.95 0.85
CA SER A 74 -9.93 8.36 1.08
C SER A 74 -8.68 9.23 1.22
N GLU A 75 -7.67 8.76 1.91
CA GLU A 75 -6.36 9.43 2.04
C GLU A 75 -5.68 9.58 0.67
N PHE A 76 -5.65 8.52 -0.13
CA PHE A 76 -5.11 8.55 -1.49
C PHE A 76 -5.82 9.56 -2.38
N ARG A 77 -7.14 9.54 -2.41
CA ARG A 77 -7.92 10.47 -3.24
C ARG A 77 -7.77 11.91 -2.79
N ALA A 78 -7.71 12.16 -1.48
CA ALA A 78 -7.46 13.50 -0.94
C ALA A 78 -6.07 14.04 -1.31
N ALA A 79 -5.04 13.21 -1.20
CA ALA A 79 -3.66 13.59 -1.51
C ALA A 79 -3.45 13.86 -3.01
N THR A 80 -4.17 13.18 -3.89
CA THR A 80 -4.03 13.31 -5.34
C THR A 80 -4.95 14.36 -5.96
N LYS A 81 -5.90 14.89 -5.20
CA LYS A 81 -6.94 15.80 -5.69
C LYS A 81 -6.40 17.06 -6.39
N ASN A 82 -5.30 17.60 -5.89
CA ASN A 82 -4.69 18.84 -6.39
C ASN A 82 -3.62 18.62 -7.47
N HIS A 83 -3.35 17.37 -7.83
CA HIS A 83 -2.40 17.00 -8.87
C HIS A 83 -3.14 16.70 -10.18
N ALA A 84 -2.52 17.07 -11.30
CA ALA A 84 -3.07 16.81 -12.64
C ALA A 84 -2.74 15.38 -13.10
N VAL A 85 -3.23 14.38 -12.35
CA VAL A 85 -2.96 12.97 -12.61
C VAL A 85 -4.24 12.14 -12.71
N GLU A 86 -4.24 11.18 -13.62
CA GLU A 86 -5.28 10.14 -13.65
C GLU A 86 -4.99 9.11 -12.56
N VAL A 87 -5.97 8.83 -11.71
CA VAL A 87 -5.81 7.94 -10.56
C VAL A 87 -6.70 6.72 -10.63
N GLU A 88 -6.18 5.60 -10.15
CA GLU A 88 -6.90 4.33 -9.97
C GLU A 88 -6.62 3.81 -8.56
N TRP A 89 -7.64 3.25 -7.91
CA TRP A 89 -7.49 2.62 -6.60
C TRP A 89 -7.67 1.11 -6.68
N ARG A 90 -6.76 0.36 -6.07
CA ARG A 90 -6.82 -1.10 -5.95
C ARG A 90 -6.55 -1.53 -4.53
N CYS A 91 -7.44 -2.32 -3.97
CA CYS A 91 -7.24 -2.89 -2.64
C CYS A 91 -7.74 -4.33 -2.59
N ALA A 92 -7.23 -5.07 -1.62
CA ALA A 92 -7.68 -6.42 -1.32
C ALA A 92 -7.42 -6.78 0.15
N GLU A 93 -8.24 -7.69 0.67
CA GLU A 93 -7.93 -8.44 1.88
C GLU A 93 -6.95 -9.56 1.48
N ASP A 94 -5.66 -9.29 1.65
CA ASP A 94 -4.55 -10.15 1.23
C ASP A 94 -3.26 -9.72 1.92
N PHE A 95 -2.25 -10.56 1.91
CA PHE A 95 -0.91 -10.17 2.34
C PHE A 95 -0.34 -9.05 1.45
N PRO A 96 0.07 -7.92 2.03
CA PRO A 96 0.47 -6.73 1.27
C PRO A 96 1.57 -7.00 0.24
N THR A 97 2.64 -7.70 0.59
CA THR A 97 3.74 -8.01 -0.35
C THR A 97 3.22 -8.80 -1.55
N ARG A 98 2.46 -9.88 -1.29
CA ARG A 98 1.87 -10.72 -2.34
C ARG A 98 0.94 -9.92 -3.26
N PHE A 99 0.11 -9.06 -2.69
CA PHE A 99 -0.78 -8.19 -3.45
C PHE A 99 -0.02 -7.25 -4.37
N VAL A 100 0.97 -6.52 -3.84
CA VAL A 100 1.78 -5.58 -4.63
C VAL A 100 2.56 -6.29 -5.73
N VAL A 101 3.15 -7.45 -5.47
CA VAL A 101 3.83 -8.28 -6.49
C VAL A 101 2.88 -8.59 -7.66
N ARG A 102 1.65 -8.97 -7.38
CA ARG A 102 0.66 -9.25 -8.44
C ARG A 102 0.27 -7.98 -9.22
N GLN A 103 0.10 -6.86 -8.53
CA GLN A 103 -0.27 -5.59 -9.13
C GLN A 103 0.88 -4.93 -9.91
N ALA A 104 2.12 -5.25 -9.59
CA ALA A 104 3.32 -4.69 -10.21
C ALA A 104 3.37 -4.86 -11.74
N ARG A 105 2.67 -5.84 -12.27
CA ARG A 105 2.57 -6.08 -13.73
C ARG A 105 1.89 -4.92 -14.47
N ALA A 106 1.07 -4.14 -13.79
CA ALA A 106 0.30 -3.03 -14.35
C ALA A 106 1.04 -1.68 -14.29
N CYS A 107 2.26 -1.63 -13.75
CA CYS A 107 3.01 -0.37 -13.60
C CYS A 107 4.45 -0.50 -14.03
N ASP A 108 5.09 0.65 -14.22
CA ASP A 108 6.49 0.77 -14.66
C ASP A 108 7.43 1.05 -13.48
N ILE A 109 6.92 1.66 -12.42
CA ILE A 109 7.65 2.01 -11.19
C ILE A 109 6.72 1.89 -9.98
N ILE A 110 7.27 1.48 -8.85
CA ILE A 110 6.52 1.34 -7.59
C ILE A 110 7.14 2.25 -6.53
N VAL A 111 6.30 3.07 -5.91
CA VAL A 111 6.67 3.92 -4.77
C VAL A 111 6.26 3.22 -3.48
N VAL A 112 7.21 3.03 -2.60
CA VAL A 112 7.01 2.41 -1.28
C VAL A 112 7.56 3.30 -0.17
N GLY A 113 7.07 3.14 1.05
CA GLY A 113 7.67 3.80 2.20
C GLY A 113 8.90 3.06 2.70
N GLU A 114 9.73 3.77 3.44
CA GLU A 114 10.85 3.18 4.15
C GLU A 114 10.35 2.18 5.20
N ALA A 115 11.02 1.04 5.32
CA ALA A 115 10.76 0.10 6.39
C ALA A 115 11.22 0.71 7.73
N ALA A 116 10.39 0.64 8.76
CA ALA A 116 10.77 1.08 10.08
C ALA A 116 11.99 0.29 10.57
N HIS A 117 13.04 1.01 10.98
CA HIS A 117 14.27 0.42 11.49
C HIS A 117 13.99 -0.35 12.80
N GLY A 118 14.35 -1.61 12.82
CA GLY A 118 14.36 -2.43 14.05
C GLY A 118 13.07 -3.14 14.43
N GLU A 119 11.97 -2.93 13.74
CA GLU A 119 10.75 -3.72 13.91
C GLU A 119 10.68 -4.78 12.83
N LEU A 120 10.42 -6.02 13.24
CA LEU A 120 9.97 -7.06 12.31
C LEU A 120 8.67 -6.56 11.67
N ALA A 121 8.68 -6.32 10.37
CA ALA A 121 7.50 -5.88 9.66
C ALA A 121 6.38 -6.92 9.86
N ASP A 122 5.22 -6.48 10.35
CA ASP A 122 4.05 -7.32 10.42
C ASP A 122 3.58 -7.66 8.99
N PRO A 123 3.74 -8.90 8.52
CA PRO A 123 3.43 -9.28 7.15
C PRO A 123 1.94 -9.18 6.80
N TYR A 124 1.07 -9.08 7.80
CA TYR A 124 -0.37 -8.94 7.60
C TYR A 124 -0.79 -7.54 7.18
N VAL A 125 0.02 -6.52 7.49
CA VAL A 125 -0.32 -5.11 7.25
C VAL A 125 0.76 -4.30 6.56
N ARG A 126 1.97 -4.85 6.40
CA ARG A 126 3.13 -4.16 5.82
C ARG A 126 3.75 -4.93 4.67
N VAL A 127 4.26 -4.19 3.69
CA VAL A 127 5.08 -4.73 2.61
C VAL A 127 6.49 -4.95 3.11
N ASP A 128 7.04 -6.13 2.85
CA ASP A 128 8.48 -6.38 2.96
C ASP A 128 9.17 -5.87 1.69
N THR A 129 9.89 -4.76 1.82
CA THR A 129 10.55 -4.11 0.69
C THR A 129 11.67 -4.97 0.10
N SER A 130 12.38 -5.74 0.93
CA SER A 130 13.45 -6.62 0.48
C SER A 130 12.92 -7.77 -0.36
N ASP A 131 11.82 -8.38 0.10
CA ASP A 131 11.14 -9.44 -0.63
C ASP A 131 10.50 -8.90 -1.93
N LEU A 132 9.93 -7.69 -1.85
CA LEU A 132 9.33 -7.02 -3.01
C LEU A 132 10.35 -6.78 -4.13
N VAL A 133 11.54 -6.26 -3.79
CA VAL A 133 12.64 -6.02 -4.77
C VAL A 133 12.99 -7.28 -5.56
N LEU A 134 13.02 -8.42 -4.90
CA LEU A 134 13.38 -9.68 -5.52
C LEU A 134 12.30 -10.24 -6.47
N GLN A 135 11.05 -9.85 -6.27
CA GLN A 135 9.91 -10.47 -6.94
C GLN A 135 9.29 -9.62 -8.06
N VAL A 136 9.35 -8.29 -7.98
CA VAL A 136 8.54 -7.44 -8.87
C VAL A 136 9.15 -7.19 -10.24
N GLY A 137 10.48 -7.27 -10.37
CA GLY A 137 11.17 -6.96 -11.64
C GLY A 137 10.88 -5.53 -12.16
N ARG A 138 10.57 -4.60 -11.27
CA ARG A 138 10.28 -3.19 -11.54
C ARG A 138 11.12 -2.31 -10.63
N PRO A 139 11.48 -1.09 -11.07
CA PRO A 139 12.12 -0.11 -10.18
C PRO A 139 11.27 0.17 -8.95
N LEU A 140 11.90 0.24 -7.79
CA LEU A 140 11.29 0.69 -6.55
C LEU A 140 11.87 2.05 -6.16
N LEU A 141 11.00 2.99 -5.86
CA LEU A 141 11.34 4.26 -5.22
C LEU A 141 10.95 4.17 -3.75
N VAL A 142 11.95 4.11 -2.88
CA VAL A 142 11.74 4.06 -1.42
C VAL A 142 11.74 5.48 -0.88
N VAL A 143 10.65 5.89 -0.25
CA VAL A 143 10.44 7.25 0.24
C VAL A 143 10.47 7.25 1.77
N PRO A 144 11.44 7.96 2.40
CA PRO A 144 11.44 8.21 3.83
C PRO A 144 10.22 9.03 4.28
N GLU A 145 9.75 8.82 5.50
CA GLU A 145 8.58 9.55 6.04
C GLU A 145 8.77 11.06 6.09
N THR A 146 10.01 11.52 6.14
CA THR A 146 10.38 12.95 6.19
C THR A 146 10.54 13.60 4.83
N CYS A 147 10.48 12.84 3.74
CA CYS A 147 10.70 13.33 2.37
C CYS A 147 9.35 13.52 1.67
N ASN A 148 8.99 14.76 1.37
CA ASN A 148 7.76 15.11 0.67
C ASN A 148 7.98 15.80 -0.68
N TRP A 149 9.14 15.62 -1.27
CA TRP A 149 9.52 16.18 -2.58
C TRP A 149 10.28 15.15 -3.43
N LEU A 150 10.15 15.25 -4.75
CA LEU A 150 10.82 14.41 -5.73
C LEU A 150 12.10 15.09 -6.26
#